data_1d9916ae6b80cc3dd43efa2feec7b984
#
_entry.id   1d9916ae6b80cc3dd43efa2feec7b984
#
_cell.length_a   1.000
_cell.length_b   1.000
_cell.length_c   1.000
_cell.angle_alpha   90.00
_cell.angle_beta   90.00
_cell.angle_gamma   90.00
#
_symmetry.space_group_name_H-M   'P 1'
#
loop_
_entity.id
_entity.type
_entity.pdbx_description
1 polymer ?
#
loop_
_entity_poly.entity_id
_entity_poly.type
_entity_poly.pdbx_seq_one_letter_code
_entity_poly.pdbx_strand_id
1 'polypeptide(L)'
;MSEYKYELKSTTKFKKDYKLAKKRGLDLGQLEYVIEELLMGHTLDAKYLDHPLHGDYEGFNECHIQPDWLLIYGKDEGNLVLTAVRTGTHTDLFKKY
;
A
#
# COMPACT_ATOMS: atom_id res chain seq x y z
N MET A 1 24.58 2.36 -0.46
CA MET A 1 23.94 1.78 0.73
C MET A 1 22.47 2.16 0.75
N SER A 2 21.61 1.19 1.01
CA SER A 2 20.19 1.46 1.11
C SER A 2 19.86 2.11 2.45
N GLU A 3 19.08 3.19 2.44
CA GLU A 3 18.59 3.83 3.66
C GLU A 3 17.27 3.20 4.11
N TYR A 4 16.78 2.20 3.38
CA TYR A 4 15.51 1.55 3.68
C TYR A 4 15.65 0.59 4.85
N LYS A 5 14.68 0.65 5.75
CA LYS A 5 14.58 -0.28 6.86
C LYS A 5 14.02 -1.63 6.40
N TYR A 6 13.15 -1.60 5.38
CA TYR A 6 12.46 -2.79 4.90
C TYR A 6 12.82 -3.10 3.46
N GLU A 7 12.77 -4.41 3.13
CA GLU A 7 12.82 -4.86 1.74
C GLU A 7 11.41 -4.86 1.18
N LEU A 8 11.24 -4.35 -0.03
CA LEU A 8 9.92 -4.31 -0.67
C LEU A 8 9.62 -5.60 -1.40
N LYS A 9 8.44 -6.15 -1.15
CA LYS A 9 7.86 -7.23 -1.94
C LYS A 9 6.49 -6.80 -2.41
N SER A 10 6.04 -7.39 -3.53
CA SER A 10 4.74 -7.07 -4.11
C SER A 10 4.03 -8.36 -4.47
N THR A 11 2.70 -8.39 -4.23
CA THR A 11 1.90 -9.53 -4.68
C THR A 11 1.64 -9.41 -6.18
N THR A 12 1.26 -10.53 -6.81
CA THR A 12 0.85 -10.52 -8.21
C THR A 12 -0.36 -9.61 -8.41
N LYS A 13 -1.29 -9.61 -7.46
CA LYS A 13 -2.47 -8.74 -7.53
C LYS A 13 -2.08 -7.27 -7.49
N PHE A 14 -1.14 -6.90 -6.62
CA PHE A 14 -0.66 -5.52 -6.56
C PHE A 14 -0.07 -5.09 -7.90
N LYS A 15 0.71 -5.97 -8.54
CA LYS A 15 1.32 -5.63 -9.83
C LYS A 15 0.26 -5.36 -10.89
N LYS A 16 -0.81 -6.14 -10.90
CA LYS A 16 -1.94 -5.91 -11.81
C LYS A 16 -2.66 -4.60 -11.46
N ASP A 17 -2.87 -4.35 -10.17
CA ASP A 17 -3.50 -3.12 -9.70
C ASP A 17 -2.67 -1.89 -10.11
N TYR A 18 -1.35 -2.00 -10.02
CA TYR A 18 -0.45 -0.93 -10.40
C TYR A 18 -0.59 -0.58 -11.88
N LYS A 19 -0.64 -1.61 -12.73
CA LYS A 19 -0.85 -1.42 -14.18
C LYS A 19 -2.18 -0.74 -14.46
N LEU A 20 -3.23 -1.14 -13.74
CA LEU A 20 -4.55 -0.54 -13.90
C LEU A 20 -4.54 0.92 -13.45
N ALA A 21 -3.87 1.24 -12.35
CA ALA A 21 -3.74 2.61 -11.87
C ALA A 21 -3.04 3.48 -12.93
N LYS A 22 -1.99 2.94 -13.55
CA LYS A 22 -1.29 3.64 -14.62
C LYS A 22 -2.22 3.90 -15.81
N LYS A 23 -3.01 2.88 -16.18
CA LYS A 23 -3.96 2.98 -17.29
C LYS A 23 -5.04 4.02 -17.01
N ARG A 24 -5.46 4.15 -15.76
CA ARG A 24 -6.44 5.15 -15.32
C ARG A 24 -5.88 6.57 -15.24
N GLY A 25 -4.57 6.73 -15.46
CA GLY A 25 -3.92 8.04 -15.42
C GLY A 25 -3.65 8.56 -14.02
N LEU A 26 -3.63 7.68 -13.00
CA LEU A 26 -3.33 8.10 -11.64
C LEU A 26 -1.85 8.50 -11.52
N ASP A 27 -1.58 9.42 -10.61
CA ASP A 27 -0.21 9.89 -10.37
C ASP A 27 0.54 8.84 -9.55
N LEU A 28 1.23 7.94 -10.25
CA LEU A 28 1.97 6.85 -9.60
C LEU A 28 3.07 7.36 -8.67
N GLY A 29 3.57 8.58 -8.90
CA GLY A 29 4.56 9.17 -8.02
C GLY A 29 4.05 9.34 -6.60
N GLN A 30 2.74 9.59 -6.41
CA GLN A 30 2.15 9.68 -5.08
C GLN A 30 2.18 8.33 -4.37
N LEU A 31 1.84 7.26 -5.08
CA LEU A 31 1.90 5.91 -4.53
C LEU A 31 3.34 5.53 -4.16
N GLU A 32 4.26 5.82 -5.07
CA GLU A 32 5.67 5.50 -4.85
C GLU A 32 6.24 6.26 -3.67
N TYR A 33 5.85 7.53 -3.49
CA TYR A 33 6.26 8.33 -2.34
C TYR A 33 5.83 7.67 -1.03
N VAL A 34 4.58 7.25 -0.96
CA VAL A 34 4.04 6.62 0.26
C VAL A 34 4.77 5.31 0.55
N ILE A 35 4.97 4.48 -0.47
CA ILE A 35 5.69 3.22 -0.31
C ILE A 35 7.11 3.49 0.19
N GLU A 36 7.78 4.49 -0.37
CA GLU A 36 9.13 4.83 0.04
C GLU A 36 9.19 5.27 1.49
N GLU A 37 8.23 6.08 1.95
CA GLU A 37 8.14 6.49 3.35
C GLU A 37 7.98 5.28 4.26
N LEU A 38 7.14 4.32 3.85
CA LEU A 38 6.96 3.09 4.62
C LEU A 38 8.23 2.25 4.64
N LEU A 39 8.94 2.16 3.51
CA LEU A 39 10.19 1.40 3.43
C LEU A 39 11.26 1.97 4.36
N MET A 40 11.29 3.28 4.52
CA MET A 40 12.25 3.93 5.41
C MET A 40 11.86 3.81 6.89
N GLY A 41 10.70 3.25 7.18
CA GLY A 41 10.23 3.08 8.54
C GLY A 41 9.60 4.33 9.12
N HIS A 42 9.25 5.30 8.29
CA HIS A 42 8.63 6.53 8.74
C HIS A 42 7.14 6.32 9.04
N THR A 43 6.63 7.08 9.99
CA THR A 43 5.19 7.14 10.24
C THR A 43 4.59 8.06 9.18
N LEU A 44 3.51 7.61 8.54
CA LEU A 44 2.84 8.42 7.53
C LEU A 44 2.13 9.61 8.16
N ASP A 45 2.10 10.72 7.41
CA ASP A 45 1.33 11.90 7.81
C ASP A 45 -0.13 11.50 8.03
N ALA A 46 -0.79 12.16 8.98
CA ALA A 46 -2.18 11.85 9.35
C ALA A 46 -3.16 11.92 8.17
N LYS A 47 -2.85 12.71 7.16
CA LYS A 47 -3.72 12.84 5.98
C LYS A 47 -3.87 11.53 5.20
N TYR A 48 -2.92 10.60 5.36
CA TYR A 48 -2.99 9.31 4.68
C TYR A 48 -3.86 8.29 5.40
N LEU A 49 -4.38 8.62 6.59
CA LEU A 49 -5.31 7.78 7.34
C LEU A 49 -4.83 6.32 7.48
N ASP A 50 -3.55 6.15 7.81
CA ASP A 50 -2.94 4.84 7.96
C ASP A 50 -3.55 4.11 9.17
N HIS A 51 -4.08 2.91 8.96
CA HIS A 51 -4.76 2.16 10.03
C HIS A 51 -4.76 0.66 9.73
N PRO A 52 -4.88 -0.18 10.78
CA PRO A 52 -4.97 -1.62 10.57
C PRO A 52 -6.34 -2.02 10.02
N LEU A 53 -6.35 -3.11 9.27
CA LEU A 53 -7.58 -3.67 8.70
C LEU A 53 -8.06 -4.86 9.53
N HIS A 54 -9.35 -5.19 9.35
CA HIS A 54 -9.97 -6.33 9.98
C HIS A 54 -10.65 -7.18 8.92
N GLY A 55 -11.21 -8.33 9.32
CA GLY A 55 -11.89 -9.24 8.40
C GLY A 55 -10.90 -9.95 7.49
N ASP A 56 -11.20 -9.96 6.19
CA ASP A 56 -10.40 -10.70 5.22
C ASP A 56 -8.96 -10.21 5.11
N TYR A 57 -8.71 -8.97 5.50
CA TYR A 57 -7.37 -8.38 5.48
C TYR A 57 -6.78 -8.18 6.87
N GLU A 58 -7.26 -8.94 7.85
CA GLU A 58 -6.71 -8.84 9.19
C GLU A 58 -5.20 -9.12 9.19
N GLY A 59 -4.46 -8.31 9.92
CA GLY A 59 -3.00 -8.40 9.95
C GLY A 59 -2.33 -7.48 8.94
N PHE A 60 -3.10 -6.86 8.06
CA PHE A 60 -2.59 -5.87 7.11
C PHE A 60 -3.05 -4.47 7.49
N ASN A 61 -2.43 -3.48 6.90
CA ASN A 61 -2.77 -2.07 7.09
C ASN A 61 -3.23 -1.46 5.78
N GLU A 62 -3.99 -0.37 5.90
CA GLU A 62 -4.45 0.40 4.75
C GLU A 62 -4.08 1.85 4.95
N CYS A 63 -3.69 2.52 3.88
CA CYS A 63 -3.57 3.97 3.87
C CYS A 63 -4.20 4.53 2.61
N HIS A 64 -4.54 5.82 2.65
CA HIS A 64 -5.19 6.51 1.54
C HIS A 64 -4.16 7.36 0.81
N ILE A 65 -3.85 7.00 -0.44
CA ILE A 65 -3.01 7.82 -1.32
C ILE A 65 -3.79 9.08 -1.69
N GLN A 66 -5.07 8.90 -2.00
CA GLN A 66 -6.08 9.92 -2.21
C GLN A 66 -7.39 9.41 -1.57
N PRO A 67 -8.42 10.24 -1.43
CA PRO A 67 -9.64 9.81 -0.73
C PRO A 67 -10.21 8.47 -1.18
N ASP A 68 -10.16 8.16 -2.49
CA ASP A 68 -10.62 6.86 -2.99
C ASP A 68 -9.53 6.11 -3.73
N TRP A 69 -8.29 6.26 -3.30
CA TRP A 69 -7.17 5.48 -3.84
C TRP A 69 -6.37 4.95 -2.67
N LEU A 70 -6.50 3.64 -2.42
CA LEU A 70 -5.98 2.97 -1.23
C LEU A 70 -4.76 2.14 -1.54
N LEU A 71 -3.92 1.94 -0.52
CA LEU A 71 -2.83 0.98 -0.55
C LEU A 71 -3.03 0.05 0.64
N ILE A 72 -3.12 -1.26 0.38
CA ILE A 72 -3.10 -2.28 1.43
C ILE A 72 -1.69 -2.85 1.47
N TYR A 73 -1.10 -2.89 2.65
CA TYR A 73 0.27 -3.37 2.80
C TYR A 73 0.43 -4.14 4.11
N GLY A 74 1.47 -4.93 4.19
CA GLY A 74 1.82 -5.64 5.41
C GLY A 74 3.27 -5.38 5.78
N LYS A 75 3.57 -5.40 7.08
CA LYS A 75 4.93 -5.26 7.59
C LYS A 75 5.28 -6.52 8.37
N ASP A 76 6.42 -7.11 8.03
CA ASP A 76 7.02 -8.18 8.81
C ASP A 76 8.22 -7.58 9.54
N GLU A 77 8.02 -7.26 10.82
CA GLU A 77 9.05 -6.63 11.62
C GLU A 77 10.20 -7.59 11.94
N GLY A 78 9.93 -8.88 11.97
CA GLY A 78 10.97 -9.87 12.24
C GLY A 78 11.97 -10.01 11.09
N ASN A 79 11.48 -10.01 9.86
CA ASN A 79 12.29 -10.15 8.66
C ASN A 79 12.54 -8.83 7.96
N LEU A 80 11.96 -7.73 8.44
CA LEU A 80 12.07 -6.40 7.88
C LEU A 80 11.64 -6.38 6.41
N VAL A 81 10.45 -6.90 6.15
CA VAL A 81 9.85 -6.94 4.81
C VAL A 81 8.56 -6.14 4.80
N LEU A 82 8.42 -5.28 3.80
CA LEU A 82 7.18 -4.56 3.51
C LEU A 82 6.58 -5.16 2.26
N THR A 83 5.35 -5.66 2.34
CA THR A 83 4.67 -6.24 1.19
C THR A 83 3.55 -5.30 0.73
N ALA A 84 3.61 -4.86 -0.52
CA ALA A 84 2.51 -4.15 -1.15
C ALA A 84 1.51 -5.20 -1.62
N VAL A 85 0.31 -5.21 -1.03
CA VAL A 85 -0.67 -6.29 -1.20
C VAL A 85 -1.70 -5.96 -2.27
N ARG A 86 -2.31 -4.79 -2.22
CA ARG A 86 -3.30 -4.31 -3.19
C ARG A 86 -3.25 -2.79 -3.27
N THR A 87 -3.67 -2.23 -4.41
CA THR A 87 -3.97 -0.81 -4.52
C THR A 87 -5.16 -0.62 -5.46
N GLY A 88 -6.00 0.36 -5.17
CA GLY A 88 -7.19 0.63 -5.97
C GLY A 88 -8.21 1.42 -5.20
N THR A 89 -9.42 1.53 -5.77
CA THR A 89 -10.53 2.22 -5.10
C THR A 89 -11.13 1.30 -4.03
N HIS A 90 -12.01 1.87 -3.19
CA HIS A 90 -12.76 1.05 -2.22
C HIS A 90 -13.54 -0.06 -2.95
N THR A 91 -14.16 0.27 -4.06
CA THR A 91 -14.91 -0.72 -4.85
C THR A 91 -14.00 -1.82 -5.38
N ASP A 92 -12.81 -1.46 -5.87
CA ASP A 92 -11.87 -2.45 -6.38
C ASP A 92 -11.45 -3.45 -5.30
N LEU A 93 -11.24 -2.97 -4.08
CA LEU A 93 -10.59 -3.77 -3.04
C LEU A 93 -11.58 -4.45 -2.10
N PHE A 94 -12.77 -3.87 -1.90
CA PHE A 94 -13.72 -4.34 -0.92
C PHE A 94 -15.09 -4.68 -1.54
N LYS A 95 -15.08 -4.98 -2.82
CA LYS A 95 -16.29 -5.32 -3.54
C LYS A 95 -16.89 -6.61 -2.99
N LYS A 96 -18.18 -6.55 -2.63
CA LYS A 96 -18.91 -7.71 -2.13
C LYS A 96 -20.16 -7.94 -2.98
N TYR A 97 -20.42 -9.19 -3.25
CA TYR A 97 -21.63 -9.63 -3.94
C TYR A 97 -22.25 -10.79 -3.19
#